data_60ae52772b1d4d8eb5f216ec6a26ceca
#
_entry.id   60ae52772b1d4d8eb5f216ec6a26ceca
#
_cell.length_a   1.000
_cell.length_b   1.000
_cell.length_c   1.000
_cell.angle_alpha   90.00
_cell.angle_beta   90.00
_cell.angle_gamma   90.00
#
_symmetry.space_group_name_H-M   'P 1'
#
loop_
_entity.id
_entity.type
_entity.pdbx_description
1 polymer ?
#
loop_
_entity_poly.entity_id
_entity_poly.type
_entity_poly.pdbx_seq_one_letter_code
_entity_poly.pdbx_strand_id
1 'polypeptide(L)'
;MQHPSRHGRMVAALALAGALAGCDPITLTALGVGAAAGVSHTLGGIAYKTFSMPLPKVRTAVNGALAHMDIKIGSTEKIDNGVRIKARAADRDIEIELEALTGKTTRMRSSARNGIFMDSATATEIILQTEKALSAT
;
A
#
# COMPACT_ATOMS: atom_id res chain seq x y z
N MET A 1 20.26 -37.73 56.09
CA MET A 1 19.00 -37.11 55.63
C MET A 1 19.32 -35.90 54.79
N GLN A 2 19.19 -36.03 53.50
CA GLN A 2 19.47 -34.93 52.60
C GLN A 2 18.13 -34.30 52.18
N HIS A 3 17.96 -33.02 52.44
CA HIS A 3 16.83 -32.25 51.96
C HIS A 3 17.07 -31.91 50.48
N PRO A 4 16.15 -32.26 49.58
CA PRO A 4 16.26 -31.80 48.21
C PRO A 4 16.00 -30.28 48.14
N SER A 5 16.98 -29.60 47.60
CA SER A 5 16.94 -28.17 47.46
C SER A 5 15.75 -27.73 46.59
N ARG A 6 14.91 -26.90 47.15
CA ARG A 6 13.72 -26.31 46.52
C ARG A 6 14.06 -25.27 45.42
N HIS A 7 15.32 -25.11 45.07
CA HIS A 7 15.75 -24.06 44.17
C HIS A 7 15.67 -24.45 42.67
N GLY A 8 15.54 -25.73 42.37
CA GLY A 8 15.46 -26.17 40.97
C GLY A 8 14.12 -25.94 40.27
N ARG A 9 13.06 -25.70 41.06
CA ARG A 9 11.70 -25.53 40.50
C ARG A 9 11.33 -24.09 40.12
N MET A 10 12.06 -23.10 40.65
CA MET A 10 11.78 -21.69 40.33
C MET A 10 12.46 -21.22 39.06
N VAL A 11 13.54 -21.85 38.65
CA VAL A 11 14.28 -21.47 37.45
C VAL A 11 13.55 -21.89 36.17
N ALA A 12 12.79 -23.00 36.23
CA ALA A 12 12.01 -23.45 35.08
C ALA A 12 10.77 -22.59 34.77
N ALA A 13 10.22 -21.92 35.80
CA ALA A 13 9.05 -21.07 35.62
C ALA A 13 9.36 -19.70 35.00
N LEU A 14 10.57 -19.20 35.19
CA LEU A 14 11.01 -17.93 34.60
C LEU A 14 11.40 -18.06 33.12
N ALA A 15 11.81 -19.25 32.69
CA ALA A 15 12.18 -19.46 31.28
C ALA A 15 10.97 -19.52 30.33
N LEU A 16 9.78 -19.90 30.85
CA LEU A 16 8.56 -19.91 30.03
C LEU A 16 7.92 -18.53 29.86
N ALA A 17 8.15 -17.61 30.79
CA ALA A 17 7.59 -16.27 30.71
C ALA A 17 8.31 -15.39 29.65
N GLY A 18 9.56 -15.71 29.34
CA GLY A 18 10.33 -14.97 28.34
C GLY A 18 9.99 -15.33 26.89
N ALA A 19 9.42 -16.51 26.67
CA ALA A 19 9.10 -16.96 25.30
C ALA A 19 7.83 -16.34 24.74
N LEU A 20 6.94 -15.80 25.59
CA LEU A 20 5.70 -15.13 25.17
C LEU A 20 5.91 -13.66 24.84
N ALA A 21 7.03 -13.06 25.24
CA ALA A 21 7.36 -11.68 24.93
C ALA A 21 7.94 -11.50 23.50
N GLY A 22 8.25 -12.61 22.82
CA GLY A 22 8.79 -12.57 21.45
C GLY A 22 7.74 -12.40 20.36
N CYS A 23 6.46 -12.53 20.69
CA CYS A 23 5.36 -12.25 19.74
C CYS A 23 4.73 -10.90 20.09
N ASP A 24 5.50 -9.85 19.93
CA ASP A 24 4.98 -8.49 20.08
C ASP A 24 4.12 -8.16 18.86
N PRO A 25 2.81 -7.91 19.02
CA PRO A 25 1.95 -7.51 17.92
C PRO A 25 2.41 -6.21 17.25
N ILE A 26 3.18 -5.40 17.95
CA ILE A 26 3.79 -4.18 17.41
C ILE A 26 4.81 -4.52 16.32
N THR A 27 5.59 -5.58 16.50
CA THR A 27 6.55 -6.02 15.49
C THR A 27 5.86 -6.47 14.21
N LEU A 28 4.73 -7.16 14.33
CA LEU A 28 3.91 -7.56 13.18
C LEU A 28 3.29 -6.35 12.49
N THR A 29 2.86 -5.35 13.26
CA THR A 29 2.32 -4.11 12.72
C THR A 29 3.40 -3.32 11.99
N ALA A 30 4.60 -3.23 12.54
CA ALA A 30 5.72 -2.56 11.91
C ALA A 30 6.16 -3.26 10.61
N LEU A 31 6.19 -4.58 10.59
CA LEU A 31 6.44 -5.36 9.39
C LEU A 31 5.32 -5.20 8.37
N GLY A 32 4.07 -5.18 8.82
CA GLY A 32 2.91 -4.92 7.99
C GLY A 32 2.99 -3.53 7.34
N VAL A 33 3.38 -2.52 8.08
CA VAL A 33 3.57 -1.16 7.56
C VAL A 33 4.72 -1.11 6.56
N GLY A 34 5.83 -1.76 6.85
CA GLY A 34 6.96 -1.83 5.93
C GLY A 34 6.65 -2.61 4.65
N ALA A 35 5.96 -3.74 4.78
CA ALA A 35 5.54 -4.56 3.66
C ALA A 35 4.40 -3.91 2.86
N ALA A 36 3.56 -3.12 3.51
CA ALA A 36 2.44 -2.41 2.91
C ALA A 36 2.83 -1.03 2.35
N ALA A 37 4.11 -0.73 2.22
CA ALA A 37 4.55 0.55 1.68
C ALA A 37 3.97 0.84 0.29
N GLY A 38 3.70 -0.20 -0.52
CA GLY A 38 3.14 -0.05 -1.85
C GLY A 38 1.64 0.25 -1.86
N VAL A 39 0.83 -0.63 -1.29
CA VAL A 39 -0.63 -0.55 -1.36
C VAL A 39 -1.23 -0.66 0.03
N SER A 40 -2.12 0.28 0.37
CA SER A 40 -2.77 0.28 1.68
C SER A 40 -3.76 -0.88 1.82
N HIS A 41 -4.54 -1.12 0.79
CA HIS A 41 -5.47 -2.24 0.73
C HIS A 41 -5.98 -2.43 -0.69
N THR A 42 -6.53 -3.61 -0.94
CA THR A 42 -7.22 -3.95 -2.18
C THR A 42 -8.62 -4.43 -1.84
N LEU A 43 -9.62 -3.87 -2.51
CA LEU A 43 -11.02 -4.20 -2.31
C LEU A 43 -11.70 -4.38 -3.66
N GLY A 44 -12.26 -5.57 -3.90
CA GLY A 44 -12.96 -5.86 -5.16
C GLY A 44 -12.10 -5.68 -6.41
N GLY A 45 -10.79 -5.94 -6.31
CA GLY A 45 -9.86 -5.74 -7.42
C GLY A 45 -9.35 -4.31 -7.59
N ILE A 46 -9.81 -3.38 -6.77
CA ILE A 46 -9.39 -1.98 -6.78
C ILE A 46 -8.32 -1.77 -5.72
N ALA A 47 -7.22 -1.13 -6.09
CA ALA A 47 -6.11 -0.84 -5.18
C ALA A 47 -6.18 0.60 -4.68
N TYR A 48 -5.87 0.79 -3.41
CA TYR A 48 -5.91 2.08 -2.73
C TYR A 48 -4.60 2.38 -2.03
N LYS A 49 -4.19 3.65 -2.07
CA LYS A 49 -3.07 4.15 -1.29
C LYS A 49 -3.28 5.62 -0.93
N THR A 50 -2.88 5.98 0.28
CA THR A 50 -2.80 7.38 0.71
C THR A 50 -1.34 7.83 0.76
N PHE A 51 -1.05 8.93 0.09
CA PHE A 51 0.26 9.56 0.07
C PHE A 51 0.25 10.82 0.93
N SER A 52 1.26 11.00 1.75
CA SER A 52 1.46 12.24 2.53
C SER A 52 2.12 13.30 1.66
N MET A 53 1.48 13.59 0.54
CA MET A 53 1.94 14.55 -0.46
C MET A 53 0.76 15.28 -1.11
N PRO A 54 0.96 16.54 -1.56
CA PRO A 54 -0.10 17.29 -2.25
C PRO A 54 -0.48 16.67 -3.58
N LEU A 55 -1.74 16.83 -3.97
CA LEU A 55 -2.32 16.25 -5.18
C LEU A 55 -1.52 16.56 -6.46
N PRO A 56 -1.04 17.80 -6.72
CA PRO A 56 -0.27 18.07 -7.92
C PRO A 56 1.00 17.23 -8.03
N LYS A 57 1.65 16.96 -6.91
CA LYS A 57 2.86 16.15 -6.86
C LYS A 57 2.57 14.68 -7.14
N VAL A 58 1.51 14.16 -6.54
CA VAL A 58 1.07 12.77 -6.79
C VAL A 58 0.61 12.62 -8.24
N ARG A 59 -0.12 13.57 -8.78
CA ARG A 59 -0.55 13.56 -10.18
C ARG A 59 0.62 13.51 -11.15
N THR A 60 1.66 14.30 -10.94
CA THR A 60 2.87 14.26 -11.76
C THR A 60 3.53 12.88 -11.69
N ALA A 61 3.61 12.29 -10.52
CA ALA A 61 4.17 10.95 -10.33
C ALA A 61 3.33 9.87 -11.03
N VAL A 62 2.01 9.96 -10.96
CA VAL A 62 1.10 9.05 -11.69
C VAL A 62 1.33 9.14 -13.19
N ASN A 63 1.39 10.36 -13.74
CA ASN A 63 1.64 10.54 -15.16
C ASN A 63 2.98 9.92 -15.59
N GLY A 64 4.03 10.10 -14.79
CA GLY A 64 5.32 9.48 -15.01
C GLY A 64 5.29 7.96 -14.93
N ALA A 65 4.58 7.41 -13.95
CA ALA A 65 4.41 5.97 -13.79
C ALA A 65 3.67 5.35 -14.99
N LEU A 66 2.58 5.98 -15.43
CA LEU A 66 1.83 5.51 -16.59
C LEU A 66 2.68 5.53 -17.86
N ALA A 67 3.45 6.60 -18.08
CA ALA A 67 4.37 6.68 -19.21
C ALA A 67 5.44 5.59 -19.17
N HIS A 68 5.99 5.32 -17.98
CA HIS A 68 6.98 4.26 -17.79
C HIS A 68 6.41 2.85 -18.05
N MET A 69 5.14 2.65 -17.80
CA MET A 69 4.43 1.38 -18.05
C MET A 69 3.84 1.29 -19.47
N ASP A 70 4.13 2.23 -20.37
CA ASP A 70 3.53 2.32 -21.70
C ASP A 70 2.00 2.40 -21.70
N ILE A 71 1.45 3.00 -20.66
CA ILE A 71 0.02 3.23 -20.52
C ILE A 71 -0.32 4.62 -21.04
N LYS A 72 -1.22 4.69 -22.01
CA LYS A 72 -1.61 5.95 -22.63
C LYS A 72 -2.79 6.58 -21.93
N ILE A 73 -2.65 7.84 -21.52
CA ILE A 73 -3.72 8.62 -20.94
C ILE A 73 -4.69 9.02 -22.05
N GLY A 74 -5.96 8.68 -21.89
CA GLY A 74 -7.02 9.07 -22.82
C GLY A 74 -7.67 10.37 -22.43
N SER A 75 -8.01 10.54 -21.15
CA SER A 75 -8.63 11.77 -20.64
C SER A 75 -8.29 12.00 -19.17
N THR A 76 -8.38 13.27 -18.78
CA THR A 76 -8.31 13.68 -17.38
C THR A 76 -9.49 14.57 -17.08
N GLU A 77 -10.30 14.18 -16.12
CA GLU A 77 -11.52 14.86 -15.71
C GLU A 77 -11.33 15.43 -14.31
N LYS A 78 -11.89 16.61 -14.05
CA LYS A 78 -11.98 17.15 -12.70
C LYS A 78 -13.13 16.51 -11.98
N ILE A 79 -12.88 16.05 -10.76
CA ILE A 79 -13.90 15.52 -9.84
C ILE A 79 -13.88 16.35 -8.54
N ASP A 80 -14.82 16.09 -7.64
CA ASP A 80 -14.83 16.75 -6.35
C ASP A 80 -13.52 16.47 -5.60
N ASN A 81 -12.84 17.55 -5.21
CA ASN A 81 -11.56 17.50 -4.50
C ASN A 81 -10.43 16.74 -5.23
N GLY A 82 -10.51 16.57 -6.55
CA GLY A 82 -9.49 15.80 -7.22
C GLY A 82 -9.59 15.70 -8.73
N VAL A 83 -8.97 14.68 -9.27
CA VAL A 83 -8.96 14.36 -10.69
C VAL A 83 -9.18 12.87 -10.93
N ARG A 84 -9.82 12.55 -12.02
CA ARG A 84 -9.95 11.20 -12.55
C ARG A 84 -9.17 11.10 -13.87
N ILE A 85 -8.29 10.14 -13.94
CA ILE A 85 -7.49 9.86 -15.11
C ILE A 85 -7.99 8.56 -15.72
N LYS A 86 -8.40 8.59 -16.97
CA LYS A 86 -8.76 7.40 -17.75
C LYS A 86 -7.63 7.12 -18.73
N ALA A 87 -7.14 5.89 -18.71
CA ALA A 87 -6.00 5.47 -19.49
C ALA A 87 -6.25 4.07 -20.08
N ARG A 88 -5.42 3.71 -21.03
CA ARG A 88 -5.53 2.43 -21.71
C ARG A 88 -4.15 1.82 -21.97
N ALA A 89 -4.05 0.52 -21.75
CA ALA A 89 -2.87 -0.26 -22.05
C ALA A 89 -3.30 -1.57 -22.72
N ALA A 90 -2.94 -1.75 -23.99
CA ALA A 90 -3.29 -2.93 -24.78
C ALA A 90 -4.81 -3.23 -24.67
N ASP A 91 -5.17 -4.28 -23.94
CA ASP A 91 -6.53 -4.77 -23.73
C ASP A 91 -7.13 -4.33 -22.38
N ARG A 92 -6.46 -3.40 -21.65
CA ARG A 92 -6.89 -2.98 -20.31
C ARG A 92 -7.39 -1.55 -20.31
N ASP A 93 -8.55 -1.38 -19.70
CA ASP A 93 -9.09 -0.07 -19.35
C ASP A 93 -8.69 0.28 -17.91
N ILE A 94 -8.08 1.43 -17.73
CA ILE A 94 -7.51 1.88 -16.46
C ILE A 94 -8.18 3.17 -16.04
N GLU A 95 -8.55 3.23 -14.76
CA GLU A 95 -9.08 4.43 -14.14
C GLU A 95 -8.35 4.71 -12.84
N ILE A 96 -7.86 5.92 -12.71
CA ILE A 96 -7.16 6.38 -11.50
C ILE A 96 -7.88 7.61 -10.98
N GLU A 97 -8.25 7.60 -9.72
CA GLU A 97 -8.79 8.76 -9.03
C GLU A 97 -7.79 9.24 -7.98
N LEU A 98 -7.51 10.53 -8.01
CA LEU A 98 -6.69 11.20 -7.02
C LEU A 98 -7.58 12.21 -6.29
N GLU A 99 -7.71 12.05 -5.00
CA GLU A 99 -8.52 12.90 -4.13
C GLU A 99 -7.64 13.58 -3.09
N ALA A 100 -7.68 14.90 -3.05
CA ALA A 100 -7.03 15.66 -1.99
C ALA A 100 -7.83 15.53 -0.69
N LEU A 101 -7.31 14.79 0.26
CA LEU A 101 -7.90 14.68 1.61
C LEU A 101 -7.57 15.93 2.43
N THR A 102 -6.38 16.46 2.26
CA THR A 102 -5.89 17.73 2.81
C THR A 102 -4.98 18.40 1.78
N GLY A 103 -4.46 19.58 2.09
CA GLY A 103 -3.46 20.24 1.23
C GLY A 103 -2.14 19.47 1.11
N LYS A 104 -1.89 18.47 1.97
CA LYS A 104 -0.65 17.69 2.02
C LYS A 104 -0.86 16.19 1.95
N THR A 105 -2.09 15.74 1.71
CA THR A 105 -2.43 14.31 1.72
C THR A 105 -3.37 14.00 0.57
N THR A 106 -3.01 13.02 -0.23
CA THR A 106 -3.77 12.60 -1.41
C THR A 106 -4.06 11.11 -1.33
N ARG A 107 -5.32 10.76 -1.52
CA ARG A 107 -5.74 9.37 -1.68
C ARG A 107 -5.78 9.01 -3.16
N MET A 108 -5.16 7.90 -3.51
CA MET A 108 -5.16 7.33 -4.85
C MET A 108 -6.00 6.05 -4.84
N ARG A 109 -6.87 5.95 -5.81
CA ARG A 109 -7.63 4.74 -6.14
C ARG A 109 -7.23 4.34 -7.55
N SER A 110 -6.82 3.09 -7.73
CA SER A 110 -6.42 2.56 -9.02
C SER A 110 -7.26 1.34 -9.35
N SER A 111 -7.82 1.30 -10.54
CA SER A 111 -8.54 0.16 -11.08
C SER A 111 -8.10 -0.14 -12.50
N ALA A 112 -8.03 -1.41 -12.82
CA ALA A 112 -7.75 -1.89 -14.17
C ALA A 112 -8.72 -3.02 -14.49
N ARG A 113 -9.18 -3.07 -15.74
CA ARG A 113 -10.10 -4.10 -16.24
C ARG A 113 -9.62 -4.65 -17.57
N ASN A 114 -9.72 -5.95 -17.70
CA ASN A 114 -9.61 -6.67 -18.96
C ASN A 114 -11.00 -7.20 -19.31
N GLY A 115 -11.74 -6.46 -20.14
CA GLY A 115 -13.15 -6.74 -20.37
C GLY A 115 -13.98 -6.57 -19.11
N ILE A 116 -14.63 -7.65 -18.66
CA ILE A 116 -15.44 -7.66 -17.44
C ILE A 116 -14.64 -8.04 -16.18
N PHE A 117 -13.39 -8.49 -16.35
CA PHE A 117 -12.57 -8.96 -15.25
C PHE A 117 -11.71 -7.83 -14.66
N MET A 118 -11.71 -7.75 -13.33
CA MET A 118 -10.81 -6.83 -12.62
C MET A 118 -9.39 -7.37 -12.64
N ASP A 119 -8.44 -6.50 -12.96
CA ASP A 119 -7.00 -6.78 -12.93
C ASP A 119 -6.34 -6.06 -11.76
N SER A 120 -6.42 -6.67 -10.59
CA SER A 120 -5.85 -6.12 -9.37
C SER A 120 -4.32 -6.04 -9.42
N ALA A 121 -3.67 -6.91 -10.17
CA ALA A 121 -2.21 -6.89 -10.31
C ALA A 121 -1.76 -5.61 -11.04
N THR A 122 -2.38 -5.27 -12.16
CA THR A 122 -2.09 -4.02 -12.87
C THR A 122 -2.44 -2.80 -12.04
N ALA A 123 -3.60 -2.82 -11.36
CA ALA A 123 -4.01 -1.71 -10.48
C ALA A 123 -2.99 -1.46 -9.35
N THR A 124 -2.48 -2.52 -8.74
CA THR A 124 -1.46 -2.47 -7.69
C THR A 124 -0.13 -1.96 -8.25
N GLU A 125 0.30 -2.47 -9.39
CA GLU A 125 1.55 -2.07 -10.02
C GLU A 125 1.60 -0.58 -10.34
N ILE A 126 0.49 0.00 -10.79
CA ILE A 126 0.40 1.44 -11.03
C ILE A 126 0.70 2.23 -9.75
N ILE A 127 0.17 1.81 -8.60
CA ILE A 127 0.44 2.44 -7.32
C ILE A 127 1.92 2.30 -6.93
N LEU A 128 2.50 1.12 -7.10
CA LEU A 128 3.91 0.87 -6.79
C LEU A 128 4.84 1.73 -7.67
N GLN A 129 4.56 1.86 -8.95
CA GLN A 129 5.33 2.70 -9.85
C GLN A 129 5.16 4.19 -9.52
N THR A 130 3.97 4.61 -9.10
CA THR A 130 3.73 5.97 -8.61
C THR A 130 4.56 6.26 -7.36
N GLU A 131 4.58 5.36 -6.41
CA GLU A 131 5.39 5.47 -5.20
C GLU A 131 6.88 5.57 -5.53
N LYS A 132 7.35 4.72 -6.43
CA LYS A 132 8.73 4.75 -6.92
C LYS A 132 9.08 6.10 -7.57
N ALA A 133 8.19 6.65 -8.38
CA ALA A 133 8.37 7.95 -8.99
C ALA A 133 8.44 9.08 -7.95
N LEU A 134 7.62 9.01 -6.88
CA LEU A 134 7.66 9.97 -5.77
C LEU A 134 8.95 9.86 -4.97
N SER A 135 9.49 8.67 -4.80
CA SER A 135 10.72 8.44 -4.05
C SER A 135 11.97 8.87 -4.81
N ALA A 136 11.90 8.98 -6.14
CA ALA A 136 13.00 9.39 -7.00
C ALA A 136 13.15 10.91 -7.11
N THR A 137 12.23 11.70 -6.53
CA THR A 137 12.24 13.18 -6.54
C THR A 137 12.71 13.79 -5.17
#